data_614329acaf938a7f10eadfd375d90b29
#
_entry.id   614329acaf938a7f10eadfd375d90b29
#
_cell.length_a   1.000
_cell.length_b   1.000
_cell.length_c   1.000
_cell.angle_alpha   90.00
_cell.angle_beta   90.00
_cell.angle_gamma   90.00
#
_symmetry.space_group_name_H-M   'P 1'
#
loop_
_entity.id
_entity.type
_entity.pdbx_description
1 polymer ?
#
loop_
_entity_poly.entity_id
_entity_poly.type
_entity_poly.pdbx_seq_one_letter_code
_entity_poly.pdbx_strand_id
1 'polypeptide(L)'
;MYLGQNYLSLSRTDYTNKHSDMKKFFSLCAVLLVAVAAMAQNGTKYYGIKSGTIKIEMDMMGQTIPSTIYFDDYGAKQATSISMMGMEMTQINKDGKMYLVNKGEKSVQEMPQQQEQINYLNLTDEIKAKYKIKEVGKETVAGKECTTYTVEVSQMGQTVKTTVSVWNGIAMKTVADAGGFSMSQKVTEVKEAPVDAAIFEIPKF
;
A
#
# COMPACT_ATOMS: atom_id res chain seq x y z
N MET A 1 20.51 -33.95 49.76
CA MET A 1 21.06 -32.70 49.23
C MET A 1 21.14 -32.81 47.69
N TYR A 2 20.04 -32.50 46.98
CA TYR A 2 19.98 -32.52 45.52
C TYR A 2 19.41 -31.16 45.07
N LEU A 3 20.27 -30.37 44.46
CA LEU A 3 19.91 -29.15 43.79
C LEU A 3 19.41 -29.51 42.38
N GLY A 4 18.11 -29.33 42.15
CA GLY A 4 17.50 -29.46 40.84
C GLY A 4 17.69 -28.18 40.04
N GLN A 5 18.39 -28.25 38.91
CA GLN A 5 18.48 -27.19 37.93
C GLN A 5 17.15 -27.13 37.12
N ASN A 6 16.36 -26.11 37.35
CA ASN A 6 15.26 -25.77 36.47
C ASN A 6 15.81 -25.02 35.22
N TYR A 7 16.06 -25.74 34.15
CA TYR A 7 16.22 -25.13 32.83
C TYR A 7 14.84 -24.77 32.28
N LEU A 8 14.58 -23.48 32.18
CA LEU A 8 13.45 -22.94 31.44
C LEU A 8 13.57 -23.37 29.98
N SER A 9 12.81 -24.37 29.58
CA SER A 9 12.56 -24.70 28.18
C SER A 9 11.60 -23.66 27.64
N LEU A 10 12.13 -22.60 27.04
CA LEU A 10 11.34 -21.75 26.15
C LEU A 10 10.84 -22.61 24.99
N SER A 11 9.56 -22.85 24.96
CA SER A 11 8.95 -23.82 24.05
C SER A 11 9.05 -23.34 22.61
N ARG A 12 9.38 -24.27 21.73
CA ARG A 12 9.42 -24.10 20.26
C ARG A 12 8.11 -23.54 19.68
N THR A 13 7.03 -23.58 20.41
CA THR A 13 5.70 -23.05 20.10
C THR A 13 5.65 -21.53 20.09
N ASP A 14 6.42 -20.82 20.93
CA ASP A 14 6.41 -19.34 20.95
C ASP A 14 7.12 -18.75 19.73
N TYR A 15 8.14 -19.45 19.21
CA TYR A 15 8.85 -19.00 18.00
C TYR A 15 8.01 -19.17 16.73
N THR A 16 7.23 -20.25 16.62
CA THR A 16 6.36 -20.50 15.45
C THR A 16 5.16 -19.59 15.42
N ASN A 17 4.58 -19.22 16.58
CA ASN A 17 3.48 -18.25 16.65
C ASN A 17 3.94 -16.84 16.26
N LYS A 18 5.09 -16.40 16.74
CA LYS A 18 5.63 -15.08 16.40
C LYS A 18 5.92 -14.92 14.90
N HIS A 19 6.41 -15.98 14.25
CA HIS A 19 6.59 -15.99 12.80
C HIS A 19 5.29 -16.06 12.00
N SER A 20 4.28 -16.75 12.51
CA SER A 20 2.94 -16.81 11.91
C SER A 20 2.24 -15.45 11.99
N ASP A 21 2.33 -14.78 13.12
CA ASP A 21 1.71 -13.48 13.32
C ASP A 21 2.42 -12.38 12.52
N MET A 22 3.74 -12.47 12.38
CA MET A 22 4.51 -11.58 11.52
C MET A 22 4.15 -11.76 10.05
N LYS A 23 3.95 -13.01 9.57
CA LYS A 23 3.48 -13.28 8.19
C LYS A 23 2.07 -12.75 7.94
N LYS A 24 1.17 -12.87 8.92
CA LYS A 24 -0.18 -12.30 8.85
C LYS A 24 -0.12 -10.78 8.87
N PHE A 25 0.76 -10.19 9.67
CA PHE A 25 0.99 -8.75 9.75
C PHE A 25 1.52 -8.20 8.42
N PHE A 26 2.52 -8.86 7.79
CA PHE A 26 3.02 -8.49 6.47
C PHE A 26 1.96 -8.65 5.37
N SER A 27 1.13 -9.69 5.44
CA SER A 27 0.00 -9.87 4.52
C SER A 27 -1.03 -8.76 4.66
N LEU A 28 -1.27 -8.27 5.87
CA LEU A 28 -2.22 -7.19 6.15
C LEU A 28 -1.68 -5.81 5.73
N CYS A 29 -0.36 -5.55 5.91
CA CYS A 29 0.29 -4.33 5.43
C CYS A 29 0.29 -4.24 3.90
N ALA A 30 0.43 -5.37 3.18
CA ALA A 30 0.31 -5.43 1.73
C ALA A 30 -1.09 -4.99 1.25
N VAL A 31 -2.10 -5.08 2.10
CA VAL A 31 -3.49 -4.76 1.81
C VAL A 31 -3.76 -3.26 1.63
N LEU A 32 -3.13 -2.42 2.41
CA LEU A 32 -3.30 -0.96 2.29
C LEU A 32 -2.46 -0.35 1.17
N LEU A 33 -1.35 -0.97 0.84
CA LEU A 33 -0.52 -0.58 -0.31
C LEU A 33 -1.20 -0.85 -1.66
N VAL A 34 -2.29 -1.61 -1.66
CA VAL A 34 -3.05 -1.99 -2.86
C VAL A 34 -3.71 -0.81 -3.59
N ALA A 35 -3.80 0.36 -2.97
CA ALA A 35 -4.30 1.54 -3.70
C ALA A 35 -3.40 1.99 -4.88
N VAL A 36 -2.23 1.35 -5.09
CA VAL A 36 -1.20 1.89 -5.98
C VAL A 36 -0.62 0.87 -6.98
N ALA A 37 -1.16 -0.34 -7.09
CA ALA A 37 -0.63 -1.30 -8.07
C ALA A 37 -1.27 -1.11 -9.45
N ALA A 38 -0.65 -0.29 -10.30
CA ALA A 38 -1.04 -0.13 -11.69
C ALA A 38 -0.53 -1.27 -12.57
N MET A 39 -1.43 -1.99 -13.20
CA MET A 39 -1.08 -2.72 -14.43
C MET A 39 -0.97 -1.69 -15.54
N ALA A 40 0.24 -1.31 -15.91
CA ALA A 40 0.47 -0.51 -17.10
C ALA A 40 0.11 -1.33 -18.35
N GLN A 41 -1.16 -1.30 -18.73
CA GLN A 41 -1.49 -1.44 -20.14
C GLN A 41 -0.98 -0.16 -20.81
N ASN A 42 -0.15 -0.29 -21.83
CA ASN A 42 0.47 0.81 -22.54
C ASN A 42 -0.52 1.96 -22.74
N GLY A 43 -0.24 3.13 -22.14
CA GLY A 43 -1.02 4.35 -22.30
C GLY A 43 -2.10 4.65 -21.25
N THR A 44 -2.34 3.80 -20.25
CA THR A 44 -3.33 4.09 -19.20
C THR A 44 -2.78 5.11 -18.22
N LYS A 45 -3.46 6.25 -18.10
CA LYS A 45 -3.16 7.28 -17.10
C LYS A 45 -3.97 7.01 -15.84
N TYR A 46 -3.29 6.90 -14.70
CA TYR A 46 -3.91 6.77 -13.38
C TYR A 46 -3.95 8.09 -12.63
N TYR A 47 -2.99 8.99 -12.91
CA TYR A 47 -2.87 10.30 -12.29
C TYR A 47 -2.98 11.41 -13.32
N GLY A 48 -3.52 12.56 -12.92
CA GLY A 48 -3.59 13.77 -13.75
C GLY A 48 -2.26 14.50 -13.86
N ILE A 49 -1.23 14.08 -13.12
CA ILE A 49 0.13 14.64 -13.16
C ILE A 49 1.12 13.58 -13.64
N LYS A 50 2.14 14.02 -14.39
CA LYS A 50 3.02 13.10 -15.14
C LYS A 50 3.95 12.31 -14.24
N SER A 51 4.66 12.98 -13.34
CA SER A 51 5.63 12.36 -12.45
C SER A 51 5.76 13.14 -11.15
N GLY A 52 6.21 12.47 -10.07
CA GLY A 52 6.38 13.11 -8.80
C GLY A 52 6.58 12.16 -7.64
N THR A 53 6.48 12.74 -6.44
CA THR A 53 6.52 12.02 -5.17
C THR A 53 5.29 12.33 -4.34
N ILE A 54 4.80 11.33 -3.62
CA ILE A 54 3.68 11.44 -2.69
C ILE A 54 4.17 10.93 -1.33
N LYS A 55 4.19 11.80 -0.31
CA LYS A 55 4.47 11.37 1.07
C LYS A 55 3.18 11.00 1.75
N ILE A 56 3.21 9.88 2.46
CA ILE A 56 2.04 9.26 3.08
C ILE A 56 2.38 8.89 4.52
N GLU A 57 1.41 9.07 5.38
CA GLU A 57 1.37 8.49 6.72
C GLU A 57 0.27 7.42 6.74
N MET A 58 0.66 6.21 7.15
CA MET A 58 -0.26 5.11 7.38
C MET A 58 -0.40 4.88 8.87
N ASP A 59 -1.63 4.95 9.38
CA ASP A 59 -1.92 4.58 10.76
C ASP A 59 -2.47 3.17 10.81
N MET A 60 -1.77 2.31 11.54
CA MET A 60 -2.11 0.92 11.74
C MET A 60 -1.91 0.54 13.21
N MET A 61 -2.99 0.14 13.88
CA MET A 61 -2.92 -0.28 15.30
C MET A 61 -2.26 0.74 16.22
N GLY A 62 -2.45 2.05 15.95
CA GLY A 62 -1.86 3.15 16.73
C GLY A 62 -0.38 3.43 16.43
N GLN A 63 0.16 2.84 15.38
CA GLN A 63 1.49 3.15 14.88
C GLN A 63 1.38 3.91 13.55
N THR A 64 2.10 5.03 13.45
CA THR A 64 2.22 5.79 12.21
C THR A 64 3.45 5.33 11.44
N ILE A 65 3.25 4.86 10.22
CA ILE A 65 4.30 4.37 9.33
C ILE A 65 4.44 5.35 8.17
N PRO A 66 5.56 6.09 8.08
CA PRO A 66 5.81 6.96 6.96
C PRO A 66 6.18 6.15 5.71
N SER A 67 5.66 6.57 4.57
CA SER A 67 6.01 6.00 3.28
C SER A 67 6.08 7.08 2.19
N THR A 68 6.79 6.77 1.11
CA THR A 68 6.90 7.66 -0.04
C THR A 68 6.64 6.87 -1.32
N ILE A 69 5.67 7.33 -2.10
CA ILE A 69 5.43 6.83 -3.45
C ILE A 69 6.18 7.70 -4.44
N TYR A 70 6.97 7.08 -5.27
CA TYR A 70 7.56 7.65 -6.47
C TYR A 70 6.75 7.20 -7.67
N PHE A 71 6.40 8.09 -8.58
CA PHE A 71 5.64 7.72 -9.76
C PHE A 71 6.13 8.48 -11.00
N ASP A 72 6.00 7.84 -12.15
CA ASP A 72 6.24 8.40 -13.47
C ASP A 72 5.20 7.88 -14.47
N ASP A 73 5.19 8.47 -15.68
CA ASP A 73 4.27 8.12 -16.74
C ASP A 73 2.80 8.11 -16.29
N TYR A 74 2.39 9.20 -15.61
CA TYR A 74 1.02 9.38 -15.09
C TYR A 74 0.58 8.25 -14.13
N GLY A 75 1.50 7.73 -13.34
CA GLY A 75 1.24 6.65 -12.39
C GLY A 75 1.30 5.24 -12.98
N ALA A 76 1.71 5.10 -14.25
CA ALA A 76 1.95 3.79 -14.85
C ALA A 76 3.20 3.10 -14.28
N LYS A 77 4.20 3.88 -13.86
CA LYS A 77 5.38 3.41 -13.14
C LYS A 77 5.32 3.89 -11.70
N GLN A 78 5.48 2.97 -10.77
CA GLN A 78 5.39 3.30 -9.34
C GLN A 78 6.37 2.47 -8.53
N ALA A 79 6.97 3.13 -7.53
CA ALA A 79 7.76 2.50 -6.49
C ALA A 79 7.37 3.12 -5.14
N THR A 80 7.15 2.30 -4.13
CA THR A 80 6.77 2.75 -2.79
C THR A 80 7.87 2.38 -1.81
N SER A 81 8.48 3.37 -1.17
CA SER A 81 9.44 3.17 -0.08
C SER A 81 8.73 3.26 1.26
N ILE A 82 8.95 2.27 2.11
CA ILE A 82 8.36 2.14 3.44
C ILE A 82 9.49 1.96 4.43
N SER A 83 9.48 2.77 5.49
CA SER A 83 10.39 2.61 6.62
C SER A 83 9.62 2.10 7.83
N MET A 84 9.89 0.87 8.24
CA MET A 84 9.21 0.24 9.37
C MET A 84 10.21 -0.51 10.26
N MET A 85 10.21 -0.22 11.56
CA MET A 85 11.07 -0.88 12.56
C MET A 85 12.58 -0.85 12.20
N GLY A 86 13.04 0.24 11.56
CA GLY A 86 14.44 0.39 11.13
C GLY A 86 14.81 -0.39 9.86
N MET A 87 13.83 -1.03 9.22
CA MET A 87 14.01 -1.68 7.91
C MET A 87 13.43 -0.79 6.81
N GLU A 88 14.19 -0.59 5.75
CA GLU A 88 13.73 0.07 4.55
C GLU A 88 13.35 -0.98 3.50
N MET A 89 12.10 -0.95 3.09
CA MET A 89 11.57 -1.79 2.04
C MET A 89 11.08 -0.93 0.88
N THR A 90 11.32 -1.39 -0.33
CA THR A 90 10.79 -0.75 -1.53
C THR A 90 9.92 -1.75 -2.29
N GLN A 91 8.67 -1.39 -2.51
CA GLN A 91 7.79 -2.12 -3.41
C GLN A 91 7.89 -1.48 -4.80
N ILE A 92 8.18 -2.28 -5.82
CA ILE A 92 8.25 -1.84 -7.22
C ILE A 92 7.19 -2.61 -8.01
N ASN A 93 6.34 -1.89 -8.72
CA ASN A 93 5.38 -2.49 -9.65
C ASN A 93 5.93 -2.36 -11.07
N LYS A 94 6.20 -3.49 -11.69
CA LYS A 94 6.79 -3.58 -13.04
C LYS A 94 6.26 -4.80 -13.78
N ASP A 95 5.85 -4.62 -15.03
CA ASP A 95 5.42 -5.70 -15.93
C ASP A 95 4.31 -6.60 -15.35
N GLY A 96 3.36 -6.01 -14.63
CA GLY A 96 2.26 -6.74 -14.02
C GLY A 96 2.62 -7.58 -12.80
N LYS A 97 3.81 -7.39 -12.26
CA LYS A 97 4.32 -8.05 -11.07
C LYS A 97 4.67 -7.04 -9.99
N MET A 98 4.63 -7.47 -8.77
CA MET A 98 5.07 -6.71 -7.62
C MET A 98 6.37 -7.30 -7.09
N TYR A 99 7.37 -6.46 -6.90
CA TYR A 99 8.67 -6.83 -6.34
C TYR A 99 8.85 -6.13 -5.00
N LEU A 100 9.09 -6.89 -3.96
CA LEU A 100 9.46 -6.37 -2.65
C LEU A 100 10.98 -6.45 -2.50
N VAL A 101 11.61 -5.30 -2.41
CA VAL A 101 13.07 -5.14 -2.31
C VAL A 101 13.44 -4.77 -0.88
N ASN A 102 14.26 -5.59 -0.24
CA ASN A 102 14.92 -5.26 1.03
C ASN A 102 16.39 -5.02 0.77
N LYS A 103 16.81 -3.74 0.78
CA LYS A 103 18.21 -3.36 0.52
C LYS A 103 19.15 -3.81 1.64
N GLY A 104 18.69 -3.83 2.89
CA GLY A 104 19.48 -4.26 4.05
C GLY A 104 19.85 -5.74 3.97
N GLU A 105 18.93 -6.58 3.57
CA GLU A 105 19.11 -8.03 3.41
C GLU A 105 19.58 -8.40 1.99
N LYS A 106 19.72 -7.44 1.07
CA LYS A 106 20.04 -7.67 -0.34
C LYS A 106 19.13 -8.72 -0.97
N SER A 107 17.83 -8.63 -0.70
CA SER A 107 16.83 -9.59 -1.18
C SER A 107 15.77 -8.92 -2.05
N VAL A 108 15.31 -9.68 -3.05
CA VAL A 108 14.17 -9.34 -3.91
C VAL A 108 13.20 -10.49 -3.88
N GLN A 109 11.97 -10.21 -3.52
CA GLN A 109 10.88 -11.17 -3.55
C GLN A 109 9.85 -10.75 -4.60
N GLU A 110 9.62 -11.61 -5.60
CA GLU A 110 8.51 -11.44 -6.53
C GLU A 110 7.22 -11.91 -5.87
N MET A 111 6.20 -11.09 -5.96
CA MET A 111 4.86 -11.38 -5.44
C MET A 111 3.83 -11.24 -6.57
N PRO A 112 2.82 -12.12 -6.63
CA PRO A 112 1.73 -11.92 -7.58
C PRO A 112 0.99 -10.62 -7.22
N GLN A 113 0.61 -9.86 -8.24
CA GLN A 113 -0.23 -8.69 -8.05
C GLN A 113 -1.62 -9.15 -7.59
N GLN A 114 -2.03 -8.75 -6.40
CA GLN A 114 -3.23 -9.31 -5.76
C GLN A 114 -4.53 -8.60 -6.17
N GLN A 115 -4.45 -7.34 -6.63
CA GLN A 115 -5.65 -6.57 -6.97
C GLN A 115 -5.42 -5.62 -8.15
N GLU A 116 -6.49 -5.40 -8.92
CA GLU A 116 -6.56 -4.38 -9.96
C GLU A 116 -6.68 -3.00 -9.31
N GLN A 117 -5.86 -2.05 -9.76
CA GLN A 117 -5.96 -0.67 -9.30
C GLN A 117 -7.21 -0.01 -9.88
N ILE A 118 -7.98 0.64 -9.02
CA ILE A 118 -9.10 1.47 -9.44
C ILE A 118 -8.55 2.76 -10.09
N ASN A 119 -8.89 2.98 -11.35
CA ASN A 119 -8.53 4.22 -12.03
C ASN A 119 -9.57 5.31 -11.74
N TYR A 120 -9.26 6.16 -10.76
CA TYR A 120 -10.16 7.25 -10.36
C TYR A 120 -10.24 8.41 -11.37
N LEU A 121 -9.34 8.49 -12.37
CA LEU A 121 -9.49 9.43 -13.48
C LEU A 121 -10.54 8.95 -14.50
N ASN A 122 -10.78 7.64 -14.56
CA ASN A 122 -11.71 7.04 -15.51
C ASN A 122 -12.59 6.00 -14.79
N LEU A 123 -13.51 6.48 -13.96
CA LEU A 123 -14.50 5.65 -13.28
C LEU A 123 -15.66 5.33 -14.22
N THR A 124 -15.51 4.23 -14.98
CA THR A 124 -16.61 3.71 -15.82
C THR A 124 -17.74 3.16 -14.97
N ASP A 125 -18.94 3.03 -15.54
CA ASP A 125 -20.09 2.48 -14.81
C ASP A 125 -19.86 1.01 -14.43
N GLU A 126 -19.08 0.26 -15.22
CA GLU A 126 -18.65 -1.10 -14.90
C GLU A 126 -17.77 -1.14 -13.65
N ILE A 127 -16.76 -0.27 -13.56
CA ILE A 127 -15.88 -0.14 -12.39
C ILE A 127 -16.70 0.27 -11.16
N LYS A 128 -17.60 1.26 -11.31
CA LYS A 128 -18.48 1.70 -10.23
C LYS A 128 -19.37 0.58 -9.72
N ALA A 129 -19.95 -0.21 -10.62
CA ALA A 129 -20.79 -1.36 -10.26
C ALA A 129 -19.98 -2.47 -9.57
N LYS A 130 -18.80 -2.83 -10.14
CA LYS A 130 -17.92 -3.88 -9.61
C LYS A 130 -17.48 -3.62 -8.18
N TYR A 131 -17.10 -2.38 -7.87
CA TYR A 131 -16.59 -1.98 -6.55
C TYR A 131 -17.60 -1.19 -5.73
N LYS A 132 -18.86 -1.12 -6.16
CA LYS A 132 -19.95 -0.36 -5.54
C LYS A 132 -19.55 1.08 -5.17
N ILE A 133 -18.82 1.73 -6.08
CA ILE A 133 -18.30 3.08 -5.85
C ILE A 133 -19.45 4.09 -5.84
N LYS A 134 -19.50 4.87 -4.76
CA LYS A 134 -20.47 5.99 -4.62
C LYS A 134 -19.72 7.24 -4.17
N GLU A 135 -19.97 8.35 -4.84
CA GLU A 135 -19.55 9.66 -4.37
C GLU A 135 -20.35 10.04 -3.14
N VAL A 136 -19.68 10.47 -2.06
CA VAL A 136 -20.30 10.79 -0.78
C VAL A 136 -20.00 12.21 -0.30
N GLY A 137 -19.14 12.94 -1.00
CA GLY A 137 -18.85 14.34 -0.67
C GLY A 137 -17.49 14.81 -1.11
N LYS A 138 -17.01 15.88 -0.47
CA LYS A 138 -15.71 16.48 -0.70
C LYS A 138 -15.01 16.78 0.62
N GLU A 139 -13.69 16.71 0.64
CA GLU A 139 -12.85 17.17 1.75
C GLU A 139 -11.53 17.74 1.22
N THR A 140 -10.82 18.48 2.07
CA THR A 140 -9.49 19.00 1.74
C THR A 140 -8.43 18.14 2.42
N VAL A 141 -7.49 17.59 1.64
CA VAL A 141 -6.35 16.81 2.15
C VAL A 141 -5.06 17.39 1.57
N ALA A 142 -4.07 17.69 2.44
CA ALA A 142 -2.81 18.31 2.06
C ALA A 142 -3.00 19.55 1.14
N GLY A 143 -4.02 20.38 1.44
CA GLY A 143 -4.32 21.59 0.68
C GLY A 143 -4.97 21.37 -0.69
N LYS A 144 -5.37 20.13 -1.02
CA LYS A 144 -6.05 19.80 -2.27
C LYS A 144 -7.52 19.47 -2.02
N GLU A 145 -8.42 20.03 -2.82
CA GLU A 145 -9.84 19.64 -2.80
C GLU A 145 -10.00 18.26 -3.43
N CYS A 146 -10.53 17.32 -2.66
CA CYS A 146 -10.71 15.92 -3.03
C CYS A 146 -12.18 15.58 -3.14
N THR A 147 -12.53 14.74 -4.11
CA THR A 147 -13.84 14.08 -4.14
C THR A 147 -13.75 12.80 -3.32
N THR A 148 -14.71 12.57 -2.44
CA THR A 148 -14.73 11.41 -1.53
C THR A 148 -15.70 10.36 -2.02
N TYR A 149 -15.21 9.12 -2.08
CA TYR A 149 -15.97 7.95 -2.51
C TYR A 149 -16.02 6.89 -1.41
N THR A 150 -17.11 6.13 -1.36
CA THR A 150 -17.12 4.82 -0.68
C THR A 150 -16.89 3.74 -1.71
N VAL A 151 -16.12 2.72 -1.33
CA VAL A 151 -15.72 1.59 -2.18
C VAL A 151 -15.86 0.30 -1.38
N GLU A 152 -16.39 -0.75 -1.98
CA GLU A 152 -16.38 -2.09 -1.40
C GLU A 152 -15.36 -2.97 -2.13
N VAL A 153 -14.39 -3.49 -1.38
CA VAL A 153 -13.35 -4.39 -1.90
C VAL A 153 -13.50 -5.75 -1.24
N SER A 154 -13.56 -6.80 -2.05
CA SER A 154 -13.56 -8.17 -1.53
C SER A 154 -12.13 -8.65 -1.37
N GLN A 155 -11.75 -9.02 -0.15
CA GLN A 155 -10.42 -9.48 0.18
C GLN A 155 -10.46 -10.68 1.12
N MET A 156 -9.76 -11.75 0.76
CA MET A 156 -9.74 -13.01 1.52
C MET A 156 -11.14 -13.51 1.91
N GLY A 157 -12.14 -13.32 1.02
CA GLY A 157 -13.53 -13.71 1.27
C GLY A 157 -14.32 -12.78 2.18
N GLN A 158 -13.74 -11.65 2.59
CA GLN A 158 -14.42 -10.61 3.36
C GLN A 158 -14.64 -9.37 2.51
N THR A 159 -15.74 -8.67 2.71
CA THR A 159 -15.99 -7.37 2.09
C THR A 159 -15.54 -6.27 3.05
N VAL A 160 -14.57 -5.49 2.60
CA VAL A 160 -14.04 -4.33 3.32
C VAL A 160 -14.68 -3.08 2.74
N LYS A 161 -15.29 -2.26 3.57
CA LYS A 161 -15.76 -0.93 3.18
C LYS A 161 -14.65 0.06 3.38
N THR A 162 -14.37 0.81 2.32
CA THR A 162 -13.28 1.78 2.29
C THR A 162 -13.83 3.13 1.88
N THR A 163 -13.42 4.19 2.56
CA THR A 163 -13.65 5.58 2.13
C THR A 163 -12.36 6.11 1.53
N VAL A 164 -12.43 6.66 0.33
CA VAL A 164 -11.27 7.17 -0.41
C VAL A 164 -11.54 8.59 -0.86
N SER A 165 -10.67 9.53 -0.51
CA SER A 165 -10.71 10.91 -0.99
C SER A 165 -9.65 11.11 -2.05
N VAL A 166 -10.06 11.54 -3.24
CA VAL A 166 -9.25 11.51 -4.46
C VAL A 166 -9.05 12.92 -5.03
N TRP A 167 -7.81 13.23 -5.39
CA TRP A 167 -7.43 14.41 -6.15
C TRP A 167 -6.59 14.00 -7.36
N ASN A 168 -6.97 14.42 -8.56
CA ASN A 168 -6.26 14.08 -9.81
C ASN A 168 -5.93 12.57 -9.96
N GLY A 169 -6.86 11.69 -9.59
CA GLY A 169 -6.66 10.24 -9.62
C GLY A 169 -5.83 9.68 -8.46
N ILE A 170 -5.20 10.53 -7.67
CA ILE A 170 -4.40 10.14 -6.50
C ILE A 170 -5.32 9.96 -5.29
N ALA A 171 -5.25 8.81 -4.63
CA ALA A 171 -5.90 8.58 -3.35
C ALA A 171 -5.18 9.37 -2.25
N MET A 172 -5.76 10.53 -1.88
CA MET A 172 -5.18 11.45 -0.90
C MET A 172 -5.42 11.01 0.54
N LYS A 173 -6.51 10.31 0.77
CA LYS A 173 -6.85 9.71 2.07
C LYS A 173 -7.65 8.45 1.84
N THR A 174 -7.34 7.43 2.58
CA THR A 174 -8.04 6.15 2.56
C THR A 174 -8.32 5.72 3.99
N VAL A 175 -9.54 5.33 4.28
CA VAL A 175 -9.93 4.74 5.56
C VAL A 175 -10.65 3.44 5.26
N ALA A 176 -10.11 2.34 5.76
CA ALA A 176 -10.68 1.01 5.63
C ALA A 176 -11.11 0.50 7.00
N ASP A 177 -12.32 -0.05 7.06
CA ASP A 177 -12.86 -0.70 8.25
C ASP A 177 -13.17 -2.16 7.92
N ALA A 178 -12.50 -3.05 8.62
CA ALA A 178 -12.63 -4.50 8.46
C ALA A 178 -13.02 -5.15 9.79
N GLY A 179 -14.25 -4.88 10.24
CA GLY A 179 -14.86 -5.64 11.34
C GLY A 179 -14.12 -5.54 12.70
N GLY A 180 -13.80 -4.30 13.11
CA GLY A 180 -13.09 -4.02 14.38
C GLY A 180 -11.61 -3.70 14.20
N PHE A 181 -11.13 -3.69 12.96
CA PHE A 181 -9.81 -3.28 12.58
C PHE A 181 -9.91 -2.07 11.65
N SER A 182 -9.47 -0.91 12.11
CA SER A 182 -9.45 0.31 11.30
C SER A 182 -8.03 0.62 10.87
N MET A 183 -7.88 0.93 9.61
CA MET A 183 -6.61 1.36 9.02
C MET A 183 -6.86 2.66 8.28
N SER A 184 -5.92 3.60 8.39
CA SER A 184 -5.99 4.83 7.63
C SER A 184 -4.67 5.15 6.95
N GLN A 185 -4.78 5.79 5.80
CA GLN A 185 -3.68 6.32 5.03
C GLN A 185 -4.00 7.75 4.66
N LYS A 186 -3.06 8.66 4.85
CA LYS A 186 -3.23 10.08 4.52
C LYS A 186 -1.98 10.61 3.82
N VAL A 187 -2.18 11.26 2.69
CA VAL A 187 -1.14 12.02 2.00
C VAL A 187 -0.84 13.30 2.79
N THR A 188 0.42 13.55 3.05
CA THR A 188 0.91 14.77 3.70
C THR A 188 1.49 15.76 2.70
N GLU A 189 2.05 15.26 1.58
CA GLU A 189 2.65 16.09 0.53
C GLU A 189 2.51 15.41 -0.83
N VAL A 190 2.20 16.18 -1.87
CA VAL A 190 2.35 15.80 -3.28
C VAL A 190 3.27 16.79 -3.93
N LYS A 191 4.39 16.32 -4.45
CA LYS A 191 5.38 17.14 -5.17
C LYS A 191 5.47 16.66 -6.61
N GLU A 192 5.10 17.51 -7.55
CA GLU A 192 5.29 17.28 -8.98
C GLU A 192 6.74 17.63 -9.36
N ALA A 193 7.49 16.63 -9.78
CA ALA A 193 8.88 16.76 -10.20
C ALA A 193 9.29 15.53 -11.03
N PRO A 194 10.32 15.63 -11.90
CA PRO A 194 10.94 14.45 -12.49
C PRO A 194 11.46 13.49 -11.41
N VAL A 195 11.28 12.19 -11.63
CA VAL A 195 11.77 11.12 -10.74
C VAL A 195 12.86 10.34 -11.46
N ASP A 196 13.93 9.99 -10.75
CA ASP A 196 15.02 9.18 -11.30
C ASP A 196 14.48 7.80 -11.70
N ALA A 197 14.70 7.44 -12.96
CA ALA A 197 14.26 6.15 -13.52
C ALA A 197 14.85 4.94 -12.77
N ALA A 198 16.02 5.09 -12.14
CA ALA A 198 16.65 4.04 -11.36
C ALA A 198 15.82 3.57 -10.16
N ILE A 199 14.89 4.42 -9.67
CA ILE A 199 13.98 4.07 -8.57
C ILE A 199 13.01 2.95 -8.96
N PHE A 200 12.68 2.84 -10.24
CA PHE A 200 11.76 1.83 -10.78
C PHE A 200 12.46 0.56 -11.25
N GLU A 201 13.80 0.48 -11.13
CA GLU A 201 14.57 -0.69 -11.54
C GLU A 201 14.72 -1.69 -10.37
N ILE A 202 14.60 -2.97 -10.70
CA ILE A 202 14.79 -4.07 -9.75
C ILE A 202 16.29 -4.26 -9.57
N PRO A 203 16.85 -4.07 -8.36
CA PRO A 203 18.27 -4.24 -8.13
C PRO A 203 18.69 -5.70 -8.31
N LYS A 204 19.91 -5.90 -8.80
CA LYS A 204 20.58 -7.20 -8.83
C LYS A 204 21.58 -7.22 -7.69
N PHE A 205 21.40 -8.11 -6.73
CA PHE A 205 22.28 -8.29 -5.59
C PHE A 205 23.23 -9.48 -5.82
#